data_616888c6654c129ba0b30e2d818806c2
#
_entry.id   616888c6654c129ba0b30e2d818806c2
#
_cell.length_a   1.000
_cell.length_b   1.000
_cell.length_c   1.000
_cell.angle_alpha   90.00
_cell.angle_beta   90.00
_cell.angle_gamma   90.00
#
_symmetry.space_group_name_H-M   'P 1'
#
loop_
_entity.id
_entity.type
_entity.pdbx_description
1 polymer ?
#
loop_
_entity_poly.entity_id
_entity_poly.type
_entity_poly.pdbx_seq_one_letter_code
_entity_poly.pdbx_strand_id
1 'polypeptide(L)'
;FKKCTLILVFDAYKIEGHAEEVITYHNIHVVYTKEAETADQYIEKTVHKIGRENQVMVATSDGLEQIIIMGQGAHRMSARGLRDEIKATENQIRQQWHEKRQSSKNYLIDNISDEMAQYMQEKRLEK
;
A
#
# COMPACT_ATOMS: atom_id res chain seq x y z
N PHE A 1 3.29 5.39 3.58
CA PHE A 1 2.15 4.46 3.62
C PHE A 1 1.96 3.74 4.95
N LYS A 2 2.85 3.92 5.91
CA LYS A 2 2.65 3.38 7.26
C LYS A 2 1.47 4.13 7.91
N LYS A 3 0.44 3.40 8.32
CA LYS A 3 -0.76 3.91 8.98
C LYS A 3 -1.71 4.70 8.08
N CYS A 4 -1.60 4.55 6.75
CA CYS A 4 -2.58 5.08 5.83
C CYS A 4 -3.70 4.08 5.58
N THR A 5 -4.92 4.59 5.50
CA THR A 5 -6.02 3.80 4.94
C THR A 5 -6.02 3.98 3.43
N LEU A 6 -5.92 2.89 2.70
CA LEU A 6 -5.94 2.91 1.24
C LEU A 6 -7.32 2.47 0.75
N ILE A 7 -7.93 3.31 -0.07
CA ILE A 7 -9.23 3.03 -0.70
C ILE A 7 -9.02 2.99 -2.21
N LEU A 8 -9.29 1.85 -2.81
CA LEU A 8 -9.18 1.63 -4.24
C LEU A 8 -10.58 1.59 -4.84
N VAL A 9 -10.86 2.50 -5.76
CA VAL A 9 -12.20 2.64 -6.33
C VAL A 9 -12.20 2.17 -7.78
N PHE A 10 -13.06 1.22 -8.07
CA PHE A 10 -13.31 0.71 -9.43
C PHE A 10 -14.67 1.18 -9.92
N ASP A 11 -14.70 1.54 -11.18
CA ASP A 11 -15.87 2.06 -11.88
C ASP A 11 -16.75 0.89 -12.35
N ALA A 12 -17.91 0.76 -11.75
CA ALA A 12 -18.88 -0.28 -12.10
C ALA A 12 -20.23 0.32 -12.54
N TYR A 13 -20.26 1.58 -12.93
CA TYR A 13 -21.49 2.31 -13.22
C TYR A 13 -22.30 1.74 -14.40
N LYS A 14 -21.68 0.96 -15.27
CA LYS A 14 -22.31 0.37 -16.45
C LYS A 14 -23.03 -0.95 -16.15
N ILE A 15 -22.82 -1.51 -14.99
CA ILE A 15 -23.42 -2.79 -14.61
C ILE A 15 -24.83 -2.54 -14.11
N GLU A 16 -25.83 -2.98 -14.87
CA GLU A 16 -27.24 -2.80 -14.55
C GLU A 16 -27.58 -3.49 -13.21
N GLY A 17 -28.25 -2.76 -12.34
CA GLY A 17 -28.66 -3.28 -11.03
C GLY A 17 -27.53 -3.46 -10.04
N HIS A 18 -26.31 -3.06 -10.36
CA HIS A 18 -25.17 -3.20 -9.45
C HIS A 18 -25.29 -2.22 -8.28
N ALA A 19 -25.29 -2.76 -7.06
CA ALA A 19 -25.22 -1.96 -5.85
C ALA A 19 -23.76 -1.68 -5.48
N GLU A 20 -23.55 -0.63 -4.66
CA GLU A 20 -22.24 -0.35 -4.13
C GLU A 20 -21.71 -1.56 -3.36
N GLU A 21 -20.49 -1.96 -3.64
CA GLU A 21 -19.85 -3.09 -3.00
C GLU A 21 -18.50 -2.67 -2.43
N VAL A 22 -18.27 -2.95 -1.17
CA VAL A 22 -17.00 -2.66 -0.50
C VAL A 22 -16.41 -3.97 0.02
N ILE A 23 -15.22 -4.29 -0.46
CA ILE A 23 -14.49 -5.49 -0.05
C ILE A 23 -13.23 -5.05 0.65
N THR A 24 -12.96 -5.61 1.83
CA THR A 24 -11.71 -5.35 2.53
C THR A 24 -10.73 -6.48 2.26
N TYR A 25 -9.58 -6.13 1.70
CA TYR A 25 -8.50 -7.06 1.44
C TYR A 25 -7.24 -6.56 2.15
N HIS A 26 -6.82 -7.28 3.19
CA HIS A 26 -5.76 -6.83 4.11
C HIS A 26 -6.09 -5.43 4.66
N ASN A 27 -5.28 -4.42 4.38
CA ASN A 27 -5.51 -3.05 4.82
C ASN A 27 -6.07 -2.16 3.71
N ILE A 28 -6.52 -2.77 2.62
CA ILE A 28 -7.03 -2.06 1.45
C ILE A 28 -8.55 -2.25 1.38
N HIS A 29 -9.26 -1.14 1.26
CA HIS A 29 -10.69 -1.15 0.99
C HIS A 29 -10.90 -1.04 -0.52
N VAL A 30 -11.49 -2.05 -1.11
CA VAL A 30 -11.80 -2.07 -2.54
C VAL A 30 -13.26 -1.75 -2.72
N VAL A 31 -13.55 -0.68 -3.44
CA VAL A 31 -14.90 -0.19 -3.67
C VAL A 31 -15.26 -0.35 -5.15
N TYR A 32 -16.39 -0.97 -5.40
CA TYR A 32 -17.03 -0.99 -6.72
C TYR A 32 -18.23 -0.07 -6.67
N THR A 33 -18.29 0.91 -7.56
CA THR A 33 -19.38 1.89 -7.56
C THR A 33 -20.71 1.24 -7.95
N LYS A 34 -21.80 1.83 -7.49
CA LYS A 34 -23.13 1.40 -7.84
C LYS A 34 -23.48 1.79 -9.28
N GLU A 35 -24.60 1.25 -9.81
CA GLU A 35 -25.12 1.65 -11.11
C GLU A 35 -25.26 3.17 -11.19
N ALA A 36 -24.87 3.73 -12.31
CA ALA A 36 -24.92 5.15 -12.63
C ALA A 36 -23.98 6.05 -11.78
N GLU A 37 -23.18 5.48 -10.90
CA GLU A 37 -22.16 6.23 -10.16
C GLU A 37 -20.76 5.94 -10.73
N THR A 38 -20.06 6.98 -11.16
CA THR A 38 -18.67 6.84 -11.62
C THR A 38 -17.71 6.81 -10.43
N ALA A 39 -16.50 6.28 -10.67
CA ALA A 39 -15.44 6.29 -9.66
C ALA A 39 -15.14 7.73 -9.22
N ASP A 40 -15.11 8.67 -10.15
CA ASP A 40 -14.85 10.09 -9.88
C ASP A 40 -15.90 10.67 -8.92
N GLN A 41 -17.17 10.38 -9.16
CA GLN A 41 -18.26 10.82 -8.29
C GLN A 41 -18.15 10.23 -6.88
N TYR A 42 -17.78 8.97 -6.79
CA TYR A 42 -17.57 8.30 -5.51
C TYR A 42 -16.40 8.93 -4.74
N ILE A 43 -15.30 9.20 -5.43
CA ILE A 43 -14.12 9.83 -4.83
C ILE A 43 -14.45 11.22 -4.31
N GLU A 44 -15.14 12.04 -5.11
CA GLU A 44 -15.56 13.39 -4.70
C GLU A 44 -16.44 13.34 -3.45
N LYS A 45 -17.43 12.47 -3.45
CA LYS A 45 -18.34 12.28 -2.31
C LYS A 45 -17.56 11.87 -1.05
N THR A 46 -16.64 10.95 -1.19
CA THR A 46 -15.82 10.45 -0.08
C THR A 46 -14.89 11.53 0.45
N VAL A 47 -14.21 12.26 -0.43
CA VAL A 47 -13.34 13.37 -0.04
C VAL A 47 -14.12 14.45 0.72
N HIS A 48 -15.30 14.77 0.25
CA HIS A 48 -16.16 15.74 0.94
C HIS A 48 -16.57 15.26 2.35
N LYS A 49 -16.83 13.97 2.49
CA LYS A 49 -17.26 13.37 3.75
C LYS A 49 -16.13 13.29 4.78
N ILE A 50 -14.93 12.88 4.38
CA ILE A 50 -13.82 12.61 5.29
C ILE A 50 -12.74 13.69 5.31
N GLY A 51 -12.76 14.60 4.34
CA GLY A 51 -11.68 15.57 4.15
C GLY A 51 -11.52 16.60 5.27
N ARG A 52 -12.55 16.82 6.08
CA ARG A 52 -12.49 17.78 7.18
C ARG A 52 -11.64 17.29 8.35
N GLU A 53 -11.64 15.99 8.58
CA GLU A 53 -11.00 15.37 9.75
C GLU A 53 -9.72 14.62 9.39
N ASN A 54 -9.47 14.40 8.10
CA ASN A 54 -8.37 13.57 7.62
C ASN A 54 -7.61 14.27 6.51
N GLN A 55 -6.32 14.01 6.44
CA GLN A 55 -5.55 14.34 5.25
C GLN A 55 -5.84 13.32 4.18
N VAL A 56 -6.37 13.76 3.05
CA VAL A 56 -6.74 12.90 1.94
C VAL A 56 -5.84 13.19 0.76
N MET A 57 -5.29 12.13 0.19
CA MET A 57 -4.56 12.19 -1.08
C MET A 57 -5.28 11.33 -2.09
N VAL A 58 -5.54 11.88 -3.26
CA VAL A 58 -6.21 11.17 -4.34
C VAL A 58 -5.24 11.01 -5.50
N ALA A 59 -5.09 9.77 -5.95
CA ALA A 59 -4.30 9.44 -7.13
C ALA A 59 -5.23 9.12 -8.29
N THR A 60 -5.14 9.91 -9.34
CA THR A 60 -5.93 9.74 -10.55
C THR A 60 -5.13 10.23 -11.77
N SER A 61 -5.39 9.62 -12.93
CA SER A 61 -4.82 10.08 -14.19
C SER A 61 -5.68 11.14 -14.87
N ASP A 62 -6.88 11.41 -14.36
CA ASP A 62 -7.78 12.41 -14.92
C ASP A 62 -7.42 13.81 -14.40
N GLY A 63 -6.95 14.69 -15.31
CA GLY A 63 -6.54 16.04 -14.95
C GLY A 63 -7.69 16.90 -14.45
N LEU A 64 -8.89 16.73 -14.96
CA LEU A 64 -10.07 17.48 -14.51
C LEU A 64 -10.43 17.10 -13.08
N GLU A 65 -10.42 15.82 -12.77
CA GLU A 65 -10.65 15.33 -11.41
C GLU A 65 -9.62 15.86 -10.42
N GLN A 66 -8.36 15.91 -10.82
CA GLN A 66 -7.30 16.47 -9.98
C GLN A 66 -7.58 17.93 -9.60
N ILE A 67 -8.12 18.72 -10.52
CA ILE A 67 -8.49 20.11 -10.27
C ILE A 67 -9.66 20.19 -9.28
N ILE A 68 -10.67 19.38 -9.46
CA ILE A 68 -11.85 19.34 -8.58
C ILE A 68 -11.45 18.95 -7.16
N ILE A 69 -10.62 17.96 -7.02
CA ILE A 69 -10.11 17.48 -5.73
C ILE A 69 -9.31 18.56 -5.01
N MET A 70 -8.48 19.29 -5.71
CA MET A 70 -7.77 20.44 -5.14
C MET A 70 -8.72 21.50 -4.58
N GLY A 71 -9.81 21.76 -5.29
CA GLY A 71 -10.84 22.70 -4.84
C GLY A 71 -11.53 22.27 -3.55
N GLN A 72 -11.51 21.00 -3.23
CA GLN A 72 -12.09 20.44 -2.00
C GLN A 72 -11.08 20.31 -0.85
N GLY A 73 -9.85 20.78 -1.06
CA GLY A 73 -8.82 20.77 -0.01
C GLY A 73 -8.05 19.46 0.12
N ALA A 74 -8.26 18.50 -0.76
CA ALA A 74 -7.48 17.27 -0.78
C ALA A 74 -6.19 17.45 -1.60
N HIS A 75 -5.19 16.66 -1.30
CA HIS A 75 -3.97 16.61 -2.09
C HIS A 75 -4.17 15.72 -3.30
N ARG A 76 -3.50 16.05 -4.38
CA ARG A 76 -3.56 15.29 -5.62
C ARG A 76 -2.24 14.58 -5.92
N MET A 77 -2.35 13.47 -6.61
CA MET A 77 -1.23 12.74 -7.16
C MET A 77 -1.66 12.12 -8.49
N SER A 78 -0.78 12.08 -9.48
CA SER A 78 -1.07 11.34 -10.69
C SER A 78 -0.97 9.84 -10.43
N ALA A 79 -1.66 9.03 -11.23
CA ALA A 79 -1.53 7.57 -11.14
C ALA A 79 -0.07 7.12 -11.32
N ARG A 80 0.66 7.78 -12.21
CA ARG A 80 2.09 7.54 -12.42
C ARG A 80 2.91 7.90 -11.20
N GLY A 81 2.62 9.02 -10.56
CA GLY A 81 3.29 9.45 -9.33
C GLY A 81 3.08 8.45 -8.20
N LEU A 82 1.86 7.94 -8.04
CA LEU A 82 1.57 6.89 -7.07
C LEU A 82 2.37 5.61 -7.37
N ARG A 83 2.43 5.21 -8.62
CA ARG A 83 3.21 4.06 -9.05
C ARG A 83 4.69 4.21 -8.70
N ASP A 84 5.25 5.38 -8.95
CA ASP A 84 6.65 5.67 -8.65
C ASP A 84 6.92 5.64 -7.14
N GLU A 85 6.01 6.17 -6.34
CA GLU A 85 6.11 6.10 -4.87
C GLU A 85 6.02 4.68 -4.34
N ILE A 86 5.12 3.87 -4.89
CA ILE A 86 4.99 2.46 -4.50
C ILE A 86 6.29 1.72 -4.81
N LYS A 87 6.88 1.94 -5.97
CA LYS A 87 8.15 1.32 -6.36
C LYS A 87 9.29 1.75 -5.44
N ALA A 88 9.36 3.04 -5.11
CA ALA A 88 10.37 3.55 -4.20
C ALA A 88 10.22 2.95 -2.80
N THR A 89 8.99 2.83 -2.31
CA THR A 89 8.70 2.23 -1.02
C THR A 89 9.04 0.74 -0.99
N GLU A 90 8.70 0.01 -2.04
CA GLU A 90 9.07 -1.40 -2.19
C GLU A 90 10.59 -1.60 -2.15
N ASN A 91 11.33 -0.75 -2.86
CA ASN A 91 12.79 -0.80 -2.87
C ASN A 91 13.36 -0.52 -1.48
N GLN A 92 12.82 0.47 -0.76
CA GLN A 92 13.22 0.75 0.61
C GLN A 92 12.95 -0.44 1.54
N ILE A 93 11.79 -1.06 1.43
CA ILE A 93 11.42 -2.24 2.23
C ILE A 93 12.38 -3.39 1.93
N ARG A 94 12.67 -3.66 0.66
CA ARG A 94 13.62 -4.72 0.27
C ARG A 94 15.00 -4.46 0.84
N GLN A 95 15.46 -3.22 0.77
CA GLN A 95 16.76 -2.81 1.30
C GLN A 95 16.82 -2.99 2.81
N GLN A 96 15.81 -2.55 3.53
CA GLN A 96 15.70 -2.73 4.98
C GLN A 96 15.67 -4.21 5.37
N TRP A 97 14.93 -5.03 4.66
CA TRP A 97 14.89 -6.47 4.88
C TRP A 97 16.25 -7.12 4.62
N HIS A 98 16.94 -6.72 3.57
CA HIS A 98 18.26 -7.21 3.25
C HIS A 98 19.27 -6.86 4.34
N GLU A 99 19.29 -5.61 4.77
CA GLU A 99 20.13 -5.15 5.87
C GLU A 99 19.83 -5.90 7.18
N LYS A 100 18.56 -6.08 7.48
CA LYS A 100 18.12 -6.83 8.65
C LYS A 100 18.57 -8.28 8.61
N ARG A 101 18.48 -8.92 7.45
CA ARG A 101 18.95 -10.29 7.26
C ARG A 101 20.45 -10.40 7.45
N GLN A 102 21.21 -9.48 6.91
CA GLN A 102 22.66 -9.43 7.08
C GLN A 102 23.04 -9.17 8.53
N SER A 103 22.40 -8.22 9.18
CA SER A 103 22.59 -7.93 10.61
C SER A 103 22.30 -9.14 11.47
N SER A 104 21.18 -9.81 11.26
CA SER A 104 20.80 -11.01 11.98
C SER A 104 21.78 -12.15 11.75
N LYS A 105 22.22 -12.31 10.50
CA LYS A 105 23.21 -13.32 10.14
C LYS A 105 24.56 -13.07 10.82
N ASN A 106 25.03 -11.83 10.79
CA ASN A 106 26.26 -11.43 11.45
C ASN A 106 26.15 -11.60 12.96
N TYR A 107 25.03 -11.21 13.55
CA TYR A 107 24.75 -11.38 14.96
C TYR A 107 24.81 -12.85 15.38
N LEU A 108 24.19 -13.73 14.61
CA LEU A 108 24.20 -15.16 14.87
C LEU A 108 25.62 -15.75 14.77
N ILE A 109 26.37 -15.34 13.76
CA ILE A 109 27.76 -15.79 13.57
C ILE A 109 28.64 -15.32 14.72
N ASP A 110 28.50 -14.05 15.13
CA ASP A 110 29.31 -13.45 16.19
C ASP A 110 28.96 -14.00 17.58
N ASN A 111 27.71 -14.44 17.77
CA ASN A 111 27.21 -14.93 19.05
C ASN A 111 27.09 -16.45 19.13
N ILE A 112 27.37 -17.17 18.07
CA ILE A 112 27.52 -18.62 18.13
C ILE A 112 28.77 -18.92 18.97
N SER A 113 28.58 -19.57 20.11
CA SER A 113 29.69 -19.98 20.92
C SER A 113 30.58 -20.97 20.16
N ASP A 114 31.87 -20.99 20.50
CA ASP A 114 32.81 -21.93 19.89
C ASP A 114 32.33 -23.38 20.05
N GLU A 115 31.67 -23.68 21.16
CA GLU A 115 31.05 -24.98 21.41
C GLU A 115 30.00 -25.35 20.36
N MET A 116 29.13 -24.39 20.01
CA MET A 116 28.10 -24.61 19.00
C MET A 116 28.71 -24.79 17.62
N ALA A 117 29.72 -24.02 17.28
CA ALA A 117 30.45 -24.14 16.04
C ALA A 117 31.14 -25.51 15.95
N GLN A 118 31.77 -25.96 17.02
CA GLN A 118 32.36 -27.28 17.10
C GLN A 118 31.32 -28.39 16.97
N TYR A 119 30.20 -28.27 17.67
CA TYR A 119 29.09 -29.22 17.58
C TYR A 119 28.57 -29.37 16.15
N MET A 120 28.43 -28.28 15.43
CA MET A 120 28.01 -28.30 14.04
C MET A 120 29.04 -28.94 13.13
N GLN A 121 30.32 -28.72 13.38
CA GLN A 121 31.40 -29.36 12.65
C GLN A 121 31.48 -30.87 12.92
N GLU A 122 31.34 -31.29 14.15
CA GLU A 122 31.31 -32.70 14.54
C GLU A 122 30.14 -33.44 13.85
N LYS A 123 28.95 -32.85 13.86
CA LYS A 123 27.81 -33.42 13.13
C LYS A 123 28.05 -33.52 11.62
N ARG A 124 28.83 -32.63 11.06
CA ARG A 124 29.22 -32.66 9.66
C ARG A 124 30.19 -33.78 9.35
N LEU A 125 31.04 -34.09 10.30
CA LEU A 125 32.06 -35.13 10.18
C LEU A 125 31.54 -36.54 10.49
N GLU A 126 30.43 -36.65 11.23
CA GLU A 126 29.78 -37.91 11.57
C GLU A 126 29.00 -38.57 10.44
N LYS A 127 29.05 -38.02 9.29
CA LYS A 127 28.40 -38.65 8.12
C LYS A 127 29.26 -39.84 7.67
#